data_3c1ff6bf0d1f9ea093b10a62df372bf5
#
_entry.id   3c1ff6bf0d1f9ea093b10a62df372bf5
#
_cell.length_a   1.000
_cell.length_b   1.000
_cell.length_c   1.000
_cell.angle_alpha   90.00
_cell.angle_beta   90.00
_cell.angle_gamma   90.00
#
_symmetry.space_group_name_H-M   'P 1'
#
loop_
_entity.id
_entity.type
_entity.pdbx_description
1 polymer ?
#
loop_
_entity_poly.entity_id
_entity_poly.type
_entity_poly.pdbx_seq_one_letter_code
_entity_poly.pdbx_strand_id
1 'polypeptide(L)'
;MRADRGVCITTLSPRRTTANVYRQPTITADMKPAFEAAGRRTPMPHDPAPSLLYDTPPATPAAAPRPASGAAFDWIDTARAERHRAGLVRTLRPRPADSPLLDLASNDYLGLARHPEVAHGAAEAAHRWGAGATGSRLVTGSTELHAQLERALAEFCGFEAALVLSSGYAANLAAVTALTARGTLVVSDAGNHASLIDGCRLSRARTEVAPHADPEAVRAALTGHDGRALAVTDSVFSVDGDAAPLPALADACRSRGAALLVDDAHGLGVLGDGGSGALRAAGLAGDADVVTTVTLSKSLGSQGGAVLGPARVIEHLVNTARTFIFDTGLAPAAAGGALAALRLLQREPQRAARARQVARELHARLTAAGLAAVRPDAAVVSVRAPSPEAAVRWAADCRAAGLVAGCFRPPSVPDGISRLRLTARADLTDDQIAAAVDTIVATAPQV
;
A
#
# COMPACT_ATOMS: atom_id res chain seq x y z
N MET A 1 21.83 0.04 -77.65
CA MET A 1 20.47 -0.13 -78.20
C MET A 1 19.50 0.03 -77.07
N ARG A 2 18.92 1.23 -76.89
CA ARG A 2 17.51 1.62 -77.09
C ARG A 2 16.54 0.70 -76.31
N ALA A 3 15.64 1.18 -75.45
CA ALA A 3 14.88 2.42 -75.29
C ALA A 3 14.32 2.44 -73.89
N ASP A 4 14.34 3.46 -73.09
CA ASP A 4 13.50 4.65 -72.94
C ASP A 4 11.98 4.41 -72.95
N ARG A 5 11.33 4.67 -71.83
CA ARG A 5 9.92 5.09 -71.55
C ARG A 5 9.76 5.15 -70.06
N GLY A 6 9.57 6.23 -69.39
CA GLY A 6 8.67 7.34 -69.67
C GLY A 6 7.99 7.62 -68.34
N VAL A 7 8.41 8.66 -67.62
CA VAL A 7 7.90 9.14 -66.36
C VAL A 7 6.56 9.80 -66.58
N CYS A 8 5.55 9.46 -65.77
CA CYS A 8 4.35 10.26 -65.60
C CYS A 8 4.24 10.69 -64.14
N ILE A 9 4.60 11.93 -63.88
CA ILE A 9 4.41 12.59 -62.58
C ILE A 9 3.01 13.17 -62.56
N THR A 10 2.16 12.63 -61.70
CA THR A 10 0.86 13.27 -61.40
C THR A 10 0.97 13.91 -60.01
N THR A 11 1.05 15.22 -60.00
CA THR A 11 0.97 16.09 -58.83
C THR A 11 -0.44 16.02 -58.24
N LEU A 12 -0.57 15.53 -57.00
CA LEU A 12 -1.79 15.66 -56.21
C LEU A 12 -1.61 16.76 -55.15
N SER A 13 -2.43 17.81 -55.36
CA SER A 13 -2.63 18.96 -54.46
C SER A 13 -3.06 18.55 -53.06
N PRO A 14 -2.63 19.24 -51.98
CA PRO A 14 -3.05 18.89 -50.61
C PRO A 14 -4.48 19.40 -50.34
N ARG A 15 -5.36 18.48 -49.98
CA ARG A 15 -6.66 18.82 -49.44
C ARG A 15 -6.53 19.42 -48.06
N ARG A 16 -7.02 20.61 -47.86
CA ARG A 16 -7.19 21.32 -46.60
C ARG A 16 -8.12 20.51 -45.69
N THR A 17 -7.60 20.05 -44.54
CA THR A 17 -8.39 19.53 -43.46
C THR A 17 -8.88 20.72 -42.61
N THR A 18 -10.20 20.95 -42.61
CA THR A 18 -10.85 21.96 -41.77
C THR A 18 -10.75 21.54 -40.30
N ALA A 19 -9.99 22.30 -39.53
CA ALA A 19 -9.99 22.21 -38.06
C ALA A 19 -11.35 22.71 -37.55
N ASN A 20 -12.06 21.82 -36.84
CA ASN A 20 -13.31 22.14 -36.16
C ASN A 20 -12.92 22.81 -34.82
N VAL A 21 -12.96 24.15 -34.81
CA VAL A 21 -12.74 24.99 -33.63
C VAL A 21 -14.01 24.98 -32.82
N TYR A 22 -14.05 24.27 -31.70
CA TYR A 22 -15.06 24.45 -30.67
C TYR A 22 -14.91 25.87 -30.08
N ARG A 23 -15.79 26.78 -30.50
CA ARG A 23 -15.97 28.08 -29.85
C ARG A 23 -16.63 27.86 -28.49
N GLN A 24 -15.94 28.21 -27.42
CA GLN A 24 -16.58 28.45 -26.13
C GLN A 24 -17.51 29.66 -26.21
N PRO A 25 -18.73 29.59 -25.62
CA PRO A 25 -19.61 30.76 -25.56
C PRO A 25 -19.03 31.77 -24.57
N THR A 26 -18.83 32.98 -25.05
CA THR A 26 -18.50 34.17 -24.25
C THR A 26 -19.72 34.48 -23.37
N ILE A 27 -19.59 34.35 -22.07
CA ILE A 27 -20.60 34.80 -21.11
C ILE A 27 -20.49 36.33 -21.01
N THR A 28 -21.44 37.01 -21.58
CA THR A 28 -21.66 38.46 -21.41
C THR A 28 -22.12 38.73 -19.97
N ALA A 29 -21.49 39.72 -19.37
CA ALA A 29 -21.80 40.22 -18.03
C ALA A 29 -23.12 40.96 -18.01
N ASP A 30 -24.24 40.26 -17.82
CA ASP A 30 -25.53 40.82 -17.45
C ASP A 30 -26.47 39.71 -16.95
N MET A 31 -26.19 39.18 -15.77
CA MET A 31 -27.15 38.52 -14.91
C MET A 31 -26.61 38.52 -13.47
N LYS A 32 -26.83 39.64 -12.78
CA LYS A 32 -26.89 39.61 -11.32
C LYS A 32 -28.33 39.32 -10.92
N PRO A 33 -28.64 38.20 -10.28
CA PRO A 33 -29.85 38.09 -9.49
C PRO A 33 -29.49 38.38 -8.00
N ALA A 34 -30.15 39.35 -7.47
CA ALA A 34 -30.69 39.50 -6.12
C ALA A 34 -30.35 38.39 -5.13
N PHE A 35 -29.24 38.58 -4.39
CA PHE A 35 -28.97 37.93 -3.11
C PHE A 35 -28.36 38.97 -2.15
N GLU A 36 -29.03 40.09 -1.97
CA GLU A 36 -28.81 41.01 -0.88
C GLU A 36 -30.10 41.18 -0.11
N ALA A 37 -30.39 40.31 0.82
CA ALA A 37 -31.17 40.54 2.05
C ALA A 37 -31.28 39.21 2.84
N ALA A 38 -30.22 38.81 3.53
CA ALA A 38 -30.37 37.93 4.67
C ALA A 38 -29.40 38.36 5.74
N GLY A 39 -29.99 38.90 6.80
CA GLY A 39 -29.37 39.57 7.91
C GLY A 39 -28.20 38.84 8.54
N ARG A 40 -27.36 39.62 9.21
CA ARG A 40 -26.29 39.22 10.12
C ARG A 40 -26.82 38.11 11.05
N ARG A 41 -26.42 36.88 10.81
CA ARG A 41 -26.59 35.80 11.78
C ARG A 41 -25.49 35.96 12.83
N THR A 42 -25.88 36.30 14.05
CA THR A 42 -25.08 36.11 15.26
C THR A 42 -24.56 34.68 15.31
N PRO A 43 -23.29 34.45 15.71
CA PRO A 43 -22.79 33.10 15.92
C PRO A 43 -23.61 32.44 17.02
N MET A 44 -24.28 31.34 16.66
CA MET A 44 -24.92 30.46 17.64
C MET A 44 -23.82 29.83 18.50
N PRO A 45 -24.05 29.66 19.81
CA PRO A 45 -23.14 28.96 20.67
C PRO A 45 -23.02 27.50 20.13
N HIS A 46 -21.79 27.03 20.04
CA HIS A 46 -21.50 25.63 19.74
C HIS A 46 -22.03 24.78 20.91
N ASP A 47 -23.22 24.24 20.78
CA ASP A 47 -23.58 23.06 21.54
C ASP A 47 -22.64 21.93 21.12
N PRO A 48 -21.99 21.26 22.08
CA PRO A 48 -21.21 20.06 21.75
C PRO A 48 -22.16 19.06 21.10
N ALA A 49 -21.81 18.62 19.88
CA ALA A 49 -22.55 17.58 19.19
C ALA A 49 -22.81 16.43 20.16
N PRO A 50 -24.04 15.89 20.22
CA PRO A 50 -24.30 14.74 21.06
C PRO A 50 -23.32 13.64 20.66
N SER A 51 -22.54 13.16 21.64
CA SER A 51 -21.70 12.00 21.42
C SER A 51 -22.60 10.88 20.90
N LEU A 52 -22.37 10.42 19.68
CA LEU A 52 -22.91 9.17 19.19
C LEU A 52 -22.23 8.07 20.00
N LEU A 53 -22.58 7.99 21.29
CA LEU A 53 -22.41 6.79 22.07
C LEU A 53 -23.33 5.78 21.40
N TYR A 54 -22.75 4.82 20.70
CA TYR A 54 -23.42 3.56 20.44
C TYR A 54 -23.71 2.97 21.83
N ASP A 55 -24.89 3.24 22.34
CA ASP A 55 -25.45 2.44 23.40
C ASP A 55 -25.44 1.01 22.91
N THR A 56 -24.54 0.23 23.45
CA THR A 56 -24.56 -1.22 23.24
C THR A 56 -25.91 -1.67 23.82
N PRO A 57 -26.86 -2.14 23.01
CA PRO A 57 -28.10 -2.65 23.56
C PRO A 57 -27.74 -3.76 24.56
N PRO A 58 -28.46 -3.87 25.67
CA PRO A 58 -28.22 -4.94 26.64
C PRO A 58 -28.22 -6.24 25.87
N ALA A 59 -27.19 -7.07 26.10
CA ALA A 59 -27.04 -8.35 25.43
C ALA A 59 -28.35 -9.13 25.58
N THR A 60 -29.07 -9.27 24.48
CA THR A 60 -30.23 -10.16 24.43
C THR A 60 -29.74 -11.53 24.86
N PRO A 61 -30.33 -12.19 25.87
CA PRO A 61 -29.88 -13.51 26.25
C PRO A 61 -29.88 -14.38 25.01
N ALA A 62 -28.73 -14.97 24.72
CA ALA A 62 -28.53 -15.80 23.55
C ALA A 62 -29.61 -16.89 23.57
N ALA A 63 -30.48 -16.90 22.57
CA ALA A 63 -31.42 -18.00 22.38
C ALA A 63 -30.62 -19.29 22.37
N ALA A 64 -31.07 -20.28 23.09
CA ALA A 64 -30.42 -21.58 23.13
C ALA A 64 -30.14 -22.04 21.69
N PRO A 65 -28.93 -22.53 21.40
CA PRO A 65 -28.57 -22.90 20.05
C PRO A 65 -29.55 -23.97 19.56
N ARG A 66 -30.25 -23.68 18.46
CA ARG A 66 -31.02 -24.69 17.75
C ARG A 66 -30.04 -25.83 17.42
N PRO A 67 -30.42 -27.11 17.63
CA PRO A 67 -29.57 -28.20 17.18
C PRO A 67 -29.35 -28.02 15.70
N ALA A 68 -28.09 -27.85 15.32
CA ALA A 68 -27.70 -27.66 13.94
C ALA A 68 -28.08 -28.92 13.16
N SER A 69 -29.11 -28.83 12.34
CA SER A 69 -29.38 -29.86 11.35
C SER A 69 -28.29 -29.84 10.29
N GLY A 70 -27.26 -30.66 10.49
CA GLY A 70 -26.39 -31.24 9.47
C GLY A 70 -25.40 -30.36 8.76
N ALA A 71 -24.23 -30.72 8.99
CA ALA A 71 -23.18 -31.18 8.08
C ALA A 71 -22.46 -30.17 7.15
N ALA A 72 -23.08 -29.16 6.59
CA ALA A 72 -22.41 -28.34 5.56
C ALA A 72 -21.19 -27.57 6.08
N PHE A 73 -21.17 -27.21 7.35
CA PHE A 73 -20.10 -26.45 7.99
C PHE A 73 -19.43 -27.18 9.18
N ASP A 74 -19.75 -28.44 9.44
CA ASP A 74 -19.18 -29.22 10.56
C ASP A 74 -17.65 -29.35 10.46
N TRP A 75 -17.10 -29.31 9.26
CA TRP A 75 -15.67 -29.26 9.03
C TRP A 75 -14.98 -28.05 9.70
N ILE A 76 -15.73 -26.97 9.96
CA ILE A 76 -15.20 -25.76 10.63
C ILE A 76 -14.82 -26.08 12.07
N ASP A 77 -15.58 -26.91 12.76
CA ASP A 77 -15.31 -27.29 14.15
C ASP A 77 -14.03 -28.15 14.23
N THR A 78 -13.85 -29.07 13.30
CA THR A 78 -12.59 -29.83 13.16
C THR A 78 -11.41 -28.90 12.91
N ALA A 79 -11.52 -28.01 11.93
CA ALA A 79 -10.47 -27.02 11.61
C ALA A 79 -10.21 -26.04 12.76
N ARG A 80 -11.25 -25.70 13.56
CA ARG A 80 -11.13 -24.89 14.79
C ARG A 80 -10.30 -25.63 15.84
N ALA A 81 -10.63 -26.90 16.10
CA ALA A 81 -9.89 -27.72 17.06
C ALA A 81 -8.41 -27.88 16.65
N GLU A 82 -8.14 -28.05 15.36
CA GLU A 82 -6.78 -28.11 14.82
C GLU A 82 -6.01 -26.80 15.04
N ARG A 83 -6.62 -25.64 14.73
CA ARG A 83 -6.02 -24.32 14.98
C ARG A 83 -5.75 -24.09 16.47
N HIS A 84 -6.65 -24.52 17.35
CA HIS A 84 -6.45 -24.44 18.80
C HIS A 84 -5.24 -25.29 19.25
N ARG A 85 -5.16 -26.55 18.80
CA ARG A 85 -4.04 -27.44 19.13
C ARG A 85 -2.69 -26.91 18.61
N ALA A 86 -2.71 -26.30 17.41
CA ALA A 86 -1.51 -25.70 16.79
C ALA A 86 -1.18 -24.30 17.35
N GLY A 87 -1.96 -23.74 18.29
CA GLY A 87 -1.77 -22.39 18.79
C GLY A 87 -1.98 -21.27 17.72
N LEU A 88 -2.69 -21.57 16.63
CA LEU A 88 -2.85 -20.66 15.47
C LEU A 88 -4.14 -19.83 15.51
N VAL A 89 -4.79 -19.74 16.67
CA VAL A 89 -6.02 -18.94 16.83
C VAL A 89 -5.70 -17.45 16.70
N ARG A 90 -6.50 -16.74 15.89
CA ARG A 90 -6.47 -15.29 15.76
C ARG A 90 -7.70 -14.69 16.43
N THR A 91 -7.49 -13.62 17.19
CA THR A 91 -8.56 -12.93 17.91
C THR A 91 -8.54 -11.45 17.56
N LEU A 92 -9.69 -10.89 17.17
CA LEU A 92 -9.85 -9.45 16.99
C LEU A 92 -9.77 -8.76 18.35
N ARG A 93 -9.04 -7.67 18.42
CA ARG A 93 -8.89 -6.82 19.62
C ARG A 93 -9.21 -5.38 19.22
N PRO A 94 -10.47 -4.94 19.28
CA PRO A 94 -10.86 -3.57 18.98
C PRO A 94 -10.06 -2.59 19.85
N ARG A 95 -9.51 -1.56 19.21
CA ARG A 95 -8.75 -0.52 19.88
C ARG A 95 -9.69 0.64 20.21
N PRO A 96 -9.77 1.12 21.46
CA PRO A 96 -10.50 2.34 21.79
C PRO A 96 -9.86 3.57 21.09
N ALA A 97 -10.67 4.59 20.86
CA ALA A 97 -10.22 5.83 20.24
C ALA A 97 -9.05 6.45 21.02
N ASP A 98 -9.15 6.46 22.33
CA ASP A 98 -8.17 7.04 23.25
C ASP A 98 -7.30 6.00 23.93
N SER A 99 -6.81 5.04 23.14
CA SER A 99 -5.90 4.01 23.67
C SER A 99 -4.62 4.66 24.22
N PRO A 100 -4.26 4.41 25.49
CA PRO A 100 -3.01 4.92 26.08
C PRO A 100 -1.77 4.11 25.65
N LEU A 101 -1.95 3.02 24.91
CA LEU A 101 -0.87 2.12 24.55
C LEU A 101 0.04 2.76 23.50
N LEU A 102 1.35 2.67 23.72
CA LEU A 102 2.35 3.03 22.72
C LEU A 102 2.30 1.99 21.57
N ASP A 103 1.95 2.44 20.38
CA ASP A 103 1.75 1.57 19.22
C ASP A 103 3.00 1.49 18.36
N LEU A 104 3.69 0.36 18.40
CA LEU A 104 4.76 -0.04 17.48
C LEU A 104 4.35 -1.23 16.59
N ALA A 105 3.05 -1.53 16.46
CA ALA A 105 2.54 -2.61 15.62
C ALA A 105 1.87 -2.11 14.33
N SER A 106 1.36 -0.89 14.31
CA SER A 106 0.80 -0.29 13.09
C SER A 106 1.88 0.01 12.06
N ASN A 107 1.49 0.21 10.79
CA ASN A 107 2.43 0.62 9.74
C ASN A 107 2.39 2.14 9.49
N ASP A 108 1.99 2.95 10.45
CA ASP A 108 1.95 4.41 10.37
C ASP A 108 3.36 5.00 10.56
N TYR A 109 4.27 4.73 9.61
CA TYR A 109 5.70 5.08 9.69
C TYR A 109 5.96 6.57 9.93
N LEU A 110 5.08 7.43 9.48
CA LEU A 110 5.25 8.88 9.58
C LEU A 110 4.42 9.51 10.71
N GLY A 111 3.56 8.72 11.40
CA GLY A 111 2.64 9.21 12.42
C GLY A 111 1.52 10.08 11.84
N LEU A 112 1.11 9.83 10.60
CA LEU A 112 0.17 10.69 9.89
C LEU A 112 -1.30 10.28 10.02
N ALA A 113 -1.60 9.07 10.46
CA ALA A 113 -2.98 8.57 10.54
C ALA A 113 -3.89 9.42 11.47
N ARG A 114 -3.30 10.13 12.43
CA ARG A 114 -3.99 11.04 13.35
C ARG A 114 -3.56 12.49 13.19
N HIS A 115 -2.77 12.81 12.18
CA HIS A 115 -2.30 14.17 11.97
C HIS A 115 -3.48 15.09 11.62
N PRO A 116 -3.61 16.28 12.26
CA PRO A 116 -4.77 17.18 12.07
C PRO A 116 -5.02 17.54 10.61
N GLU A 117 -3.99 17.83 9.82
CA GLU A 117 -4.13 18.16 8.40
C GLU A 117 -4.66 16.97 7.59
N VAL A 118 -4.23 15.75 7.89
CA VAL A 118 -4.69 14.55 7.20
C VAL A 118 -6.14 14.26 7.52
N ALA A 119 -6.51 14.35 8.80
CA ALA A 119 -7.89 14.21 9.25
C ALA A 119 -8.79 15.31 8.66
N HIS A 120 -8.33 16.56 8.59
CA HIS A 120 -9.04 17.65 7.95
C HIS A 120 -9.25 17.43 6.46
N GLY A 121 -8.20 17.02 5.72
CA GLY A 121 -8.31 16.71 4.30
C GLY A 121 -9.29 15.59 4.00
N ALA A 122 -9.35 14.57 4.86
CA ALA A 122 -10.35 13.51 4.76
C ALA A 122 -11.78 14.03 5.01
N ALA A 123 -11.99 14.85 6.04
CA ALA A 123 -13.29 15.44 6.37
C ALA A 123 -13.78 16.37 5.26
N GLU A 124 -12.92 17.26 4.77
CA GLU A 124 -13.25 18.18 3.66
C GLU A 124 -13.66 17.40 2.40
N ALA A 125 -12.90 16.33 2.05
CA ALA A 125 -13.24 15.51 0.91
C ALA A 125 -14.59 14.79 1.09
N ALA A 126 -14.90 14.31 2.31
CA ALA A 126 -16.20 13.71 2.60
C ALA A 126 -17.36 14.73 2.46
N HIS A 127 -17.17 15.94 2.93
CA HIS A 127 -18.18 17.00 2.80
C HIS A 127 -18.42 17.40 1.33
N ARG A 128 -17.35 17.49 0.54
CA ARG A 128 -17.43 17.95 -0.85
C ARG A 128 -17.91 16.87 -1.82
N TRP A 129 -17.46 15.63 -1.66
CA TRP A 129 -17.64 14.55 -2.61
C TRP A 129 -18.57 13.43 -2.12
N GLY A 130 -18.99 13.47 -0.84
CA GLY A 130 -19.75 12.40 -0.19
C GLY A 130 -18.86 11.38 0.54
N ALA A 131 -19.50 10.53 1.34
CA ALA A 131 -18.81 9.54 2.19
C ALA A 131 -18.22 8.35 1.39
N GLY A 132 -18.75 8.06 0.19
CA GLY A 132 -18.33 6.93 -0.63
C GLY A 132 -18.37 7.25 -2.12
N ALA A 133 -17.63 6.46 -2.92
CA ALA A 133 -17.56 6.60 -4.37
C ALA A 133 -18.82 6.09 -5.11
N THR A 134 -19.62 5.24 -4.46
CA THR A 134 -20.94 4.72 -4.90
C THR A 134 -20.96 3.97 -6.23
N GLY A 135 -19.83 3.78 -6.88
CA GLY A 135 -19.70 3.06 -8.15
C GLY A 135 -18.25 2.75 -8.48
N SER A 136 -18.03 1.94 -9.51
CA SER A 136 -16.67 1.71 -10.01
C SER A 136 -16.10 2.98 -10.65
N ARG A 137 -14.78 3.03 -10.75
CA ARG A 137 -14.05 4.17 -11.32
C ARG A 137 -14.48 4.49 -12.76
N LEU A 138 -14.90 3.50 -13.54
CA LEU A 138 -15.33 3.66 -14.93
C LEU A 138 -16.80 4.11 -15.08
N VAL A 139 -17.58 4.12 -14.01
CA VAL A 139 -18.98 4.55 -14.04
C VAL A 139 -19.11 5.93 -13.40
N THR A 140 -19.22 6.01 -12.08
CA THR A 140 -19.39 7.26 -11.33
C THR A 140 -18.36 7.45 -10.22
N GLY A 141 -17.58 6.43 -9.93
CA GLY A 141 -16.63 6.43 -8.80
C GLY A 141 -15.35 7.24 -9.03
N SER A 142 -15.12 7.77 -10.23
CA SER A 142 -14.00 8.69 -10.50
C SER A 142 -14.40 10.14 -10.23
N THR A 143 -13.62 10.83 -9.41
CA THR A 143 -13.76 12.26 -9.15
C THR A 143 -12.47 12.98 -9.54
N GLU A 144 -12.53 14.31 -9.65
CA GLU A 144 -11.34 15.16 -9.85
C GLU A 144 -10.30 14.96 -8.72
N LEU A 145 -10.76 14.63 -7.50
CA LEU A 145 -9.89 14.35 -6.36
C LEU A 145 -9.02 13.11 -6.61
N HIS A 146 -9.60 12.05 -7.20
CA HIS A 146 -8.82 10.87 -7.58
C HIS A 146 -7.74 11.22 -8.61
N ALA A 147 -8.09 12.00 -9.64
CA ALA A 147 -7.15 12.44 -10.66
C ALA A 147 -6.05 13.35 -10.08
N GLN A 148 -6.37 14.19 -9.09
CA GLN A 148 -5.37 15.00 -8.38
C GLN A 148 -4.41 14.12 -7.57
N LEU A 149 -4.92 13.12 -6.86
CA LEU A 149 -4.10 12.19 -6.10
C LEU A 149 -3.20 11.37 -7.01
N GLU A 150 -3.72 10.86 -8.13
CA GLU A 150 -2.95 10.10 -9.13
C GLU A 150 -1.78 10.92 -9.69
N ARG A 151 -2.04 12.17 -10.10
CA ARG A 151 -0.96 13.07 -10.56
C ARG A 151 0.07 13.34 -9.48
N ALA A 152 -0.36 13.63 -8.26
CA ALA A 152 0.53 13.93 -7.15
C ALA A 152 1.41 12.72 -6.77
N LEU A 153 0.86 11.50 -6.79
CA LEU A 153 1.62 10.27 -6.56
C LEU A 153 2.64 10.01 -7.67
N ALA A 154 2.23 10.15 -8.94
CA ALA A 154 3.12 9.96 -10.08
C ALA A 154 4.31 10.92 -10.03
N GLU A 155 4.05 12.21 -9.81
CA GLU A 155 5.08 13.25 -9.67
C GLU A 155 6.02 12.97 -8.48
N PHE A 156 5.46 12.67 -7.31
CA PHE A 156 6.25 12.43 -6.11
C PHE A 156 7.15 11.22 -6.21
N CYS A 157 6.64 10.12 -6.78
CA CYS A 157 7.40 8.88 -6.96
C CYS A 157 8.26 8.86 -8.22
N GLY A 158 8.11 9.84 -9.15
CA GLY A 158 8.90 9.97 -10.37
C GLY A 158 8.46 9.04 -11.50
N PHE A 159 7.17 8.78 -11.62
CA PHE A 159 6.57 7.98 -12.70
C PHE A 159 5.72 8.85 -13.63
N GLU A 160 5.46 8.35 -14.84
CA GLU A 160 4.66 9.05 -15.86
C GLU A 160 3.18 9.13 -15.48
N ALA A 161 2.63 8.05 -14.89
CA ALA A 161 1.23 7.97 -14.52
C ALA A 161 1.01 7.09 -13.29
N ALA A 162 -0.16 7.27 -12.65
CA ALA A 162 -0.63 6.45 -11.54
C ALA A 162 -2.12 6.10 -11.70
N LEU A 163 -2.54 5.00 -11.12
CA LEU A 163 -3.93 4.55 -11.05
C LEU A 163 -4.26 4.16 -9.60
N VAL A 164 -5.18 4.88 -8.98
CA VAL A 164 -5.63 4.62 -7.60
C VAL A 164 -6.68 3.53 -7.55
N LEU A 165 -6.51 2.59 -6.61
CA LEU A 165 -7.41 1.48 -6.30
C LEU A 165 -7.82 1.52 -4.82
N SER A 166 -8.79 0.67 -4.45
CA SER A 166 -9.38 0.59 -3.11
C SER A 166 -8.40 0.15 -2.00
N SER A 167 -7.32 -0.54 -2.36
CA SER A 167 -6.28 -0.99 -1.42
C SER A 167 -4.97 -1.31 -2.15
N GLY A 168 -3.85 -1.39 -1.41
CA GLY A 168 -2.58 -1.92 -1.94
C GLY A 168 -2.70 -3.38 -2.38
N TYR A 169 -3.53 -4.17 -1.69
CA TYR A 169 -3.83 -5.55 -2.09
C TYR A 169 -4.48 -5.59 -3.47
N ALA A 170 -5.51 -4.76 -3.72
CA ALA A 170 -6.19 -4.65 -5.01
C ALA A 170 -5.24 -4.13 -6.10
N ALA A 171 -4.30 -3.23 -5.77
CA ALA A 171 -3.28 -2.73 -6.68
C ALA A 171 -2.32 -3.83 -7.15
N ASN A 172 -1.86 -4.68 -6.24
CA ASN A 172 -1.02 -5.84 -6.58
C ASN A 172 -1.76 -6.84 -7.46
N LEU A 173 -3.00 -7.19 -7.12
CA LEU A 173 -3.83 -8.05 -7.96
C LEU A 173 -4.04 -7.46 -9.35
N ALA A 174 -4.33 -6.14 -9.43
CA ALA A 174 -4.50 -5.43 -10.70
C ALA A 174 -3.24 -5.55 -11.57
N ALA A 175 -2.08 -5.16 -11.01
CA ALA A 175 -0.82 -5.13 -11.73
C ALA A 175 -0.43 -6.52 -12.23
N VAL A 176 -0.38 -7.52 -11.35
CA VAL A 176 0.04 -8.88 -11.73
C VAL A 176 -0.91 -9.49 -12.76
N THR A 177 -2.24 -9.43 -12.51
CA THR A 177 -3.21 -10.13 -13.40
C THR A 177 -3.40 -9.45 -14.74
N ALA A 178 -3.26 -8.12 -14.82
CA ALA A 178 -3.40 -7.39 -16.08
C ALA A 178 -2.13 -7.46 -16.94
N LEU A 179 -0.94 -7.50 -16.32
CA LEU A 179 0.32 -7.55 -17.04
C LEU A 179 0.74 -8.95 -17.48
N THR A 180 -0.02 -9.98 -17.07
CA THR A 180 0.30 -11.39 -17.36
C THR A 180 -0.89 -12.14 -17.96
N ALA A 181 -0.61 -13.25 -18.61
CA ALA A 181 -1.59 -14.14 -19.23
C ALA A 181 -1.04 -15.57 -19.33
N ARG A 182 -1.82 -16.48 -19.85
CA ARG A 182 -1.31 -17.83 -20.24
C ARG A 182 -0.11 -17.65 -21.18
N GLY A 183 0.97 -18.37 -20.90
CA GLY A 183 2.23 -18.29 -21.67
C GLY A 183 3.18 -17.18 -21.18
N THR A 184 2.79 -16.34 -20.21
CA THR A 184 3.72 -15.47 -19.51
C THR A 184 4.46 -16.26 -18.42
N LEU A 185 5.74 -15.99 -18.22
CA LEU A 185 6.50 -16.42 -17.05
C LEU A 185 6.46 -15.33 -15.99
N VAL A 186 6.05 -15.68 -14.78
CA VAL A 186 6.23 -14.82 -13.59
C VAL A 186 7.32 -15.41 -12.72
N VAL A 187 8.35 -14.62 -12.43
CA VAL A 187 9.38 -14.99 -11.44
C VAL A 187 9.09 -14.21 -10.16
N SER A 188 8.68 -14.92 -9.11
CA SER A 188 8.24 -14.33 -7.83
C SER A 188 9.27 -14.59 -6.74
N ASP A 189 9.69 -13.53 -6.03
CA ASP A 189 10.53 -13.68 -4.85
C ASP A 189 9.82 -14.52 -3.78
N ALA A 190 10.56 -15.39 -3.09
CA ALA A 190 10.04 -16.26 -2.03
C ALA A 190 9.52 -15.49 -0.80
N GLY A 191 10.01 -14.26 -0.58
CA GLY A 191 9.61 -13.37 0.51
C GLY A 191 8.40 -12.48 0.22
N ASN A 192 7.84 -12.54 -0.98
CA ASN A 192 6.78 -11.66 -1.44
C ASN A 192 5.54 -11.65 -0.55
N HIS A 193 4.93 -10.48 -0.47
CA HIS A 193 3.64 -10.30 0.21
C HIS A 193 2.53 -11.17 -0.41
N ALA A 194 1.60 -11.64 0.43
CA ALA A 194 0.51 -12.54 0.03
C ALA A 194 -0.29 -12.03 -1.19
N SER A 195 -0.47 -10.73 -1.35
CA SER A 195 -1.19 -10.16 -2.49
C SER A 195 -0.49 -10.37 -3.84
N LEU A 196 0.85 -10.34 -3.87
CA LEU A 196 1.63 -10.69 -5.07
C LEU A 196 1.50 -12.18 -5.38
N ILE A 197 1.60 -13.03 -4.34
CA ILE A 197 1.41 -14.48 -4.47
C ILE A 197 0.01 -14.80 -5.02
N ASP A 198 -1.02 -14.16 -4.48
CA ASP A 198 -2.40 -14.36 -4.95
C ASP A 198 -2.62 -13.79 -6.36
N GLY A 199 -1.98 -12.67 -6.68
CA GLY A 199 -1.92 -12.13 -8.05
C GLY A 199 -1.32 -13.15 -9.03
N CYS A 200 -0.19 -13.77 -8.68
CA CYS A 200 0.45 -14.82 -9.48
C CYS A 200 -0.49 -16.02 -9.70
N ARG A 201 -1.17 -16.49 -8.64
CA ARG A 201 -2.13 -17.60 -8.74
C ARG A 201 -3.32 -17.26 -9.64
N LEU A 202 -3.86 -16.05 -9.52
CA LEU A 202 -5.01 -15.60 -10.31
C LEU A 202 -4.66 -15.30 -11.77
N SER A 203 -3.42 -14.96 -12.07
CA SER A 203 -2.96 -14.56 -13.41
C SER A 203 -3.02 -15.68 -14.44
N ARG A 204 -3.01 -16.96 -14.01
CA ARG A 204 -2.87 -18.16 -14.84
C ARG A 204 -1.56 -18.23 -15.62
N ALA A 205 -0.58 -17.41 -15.29
CA ALA A 205 0.77 -17.47 -15.81
C ALA A 205 1.52 -18.65 -15.18
N ARG A 206 2.60 -19.10 -15.82
CA ARG A 206 3.55 -19.99 -15.18
C ARG A 206 4.31 -19.19 -14.13
N THR A 207 4.27 -19.62 -12.88
CA THR A 207 4.98 -18.95 -11.79
C THR A 207 6.15 -19.80 -11.34
N GLU A 208 7.34 -19.22 -11.31
CA GLU A 208 8.54 -19.77 -10.69
C GLU A 208 8.89 -18.92 -9.46
N VAL A 209 9.22 -19.58 -8.35
CA VAL A 209 9.62 -18.90 -7.11
C VAL A 209 11.12 -18.86 -7.07
N ALA A 210 11.69 -17.66 -7.10
CA ALA A 210 13.11 -17.43 -6.90
C ALA A 210 13.46 -17.36 -5.40
N PRO A 211 14.65 -17.81 -5.00
CA PRO A 211 15.17 -17.55 -3.65
C PRO A 211 15.09 -16.06 -3.31
N HIS A 212 14.90 -15.79 -2.02
CA HIS A 212 14.71 -14.45 -1.51
C HIS A 212 15.87 -13.52 -1.86
N ALA A 213 15.54 -12.35 -2.42
CA ALA A 213 16.45 -11.27 -2.79
C ALA A 213 17.66 -11.73 -3.66
N ASP A 214 17.46 -12.72 -4.55
CA ASP A 214 18.51 -13.30 -5.40
C ASP A 214 18.34 -12.93 -6.89
N PRO A 215 19.04 -11.87 -7.40
CA PRO A 215 18.98 -11.48 -8.81
C PRO A 215 19.52 -12.54 -9.77
N GLU A 216 20.48 -13.34 -9.35
CA GLU A 216 21.05 -14.38 -10.22
C GLU A 216 20.07 -15.55 -10.40
N ALA A 217 19.33 -15.91 -9.35
CA ALA A 217 18.25 -16.87 -9.47
C ALA A 217 17.12 -16.35 -10.38
N VAL A 218 16.78 -15.05 -10.30
CA VAL A 218 15.83 -14.41 -11.22
C VAL A 218 16.34 -14.47 -12.65
N ARG A 219 17.60 -14.13 -12.90
CA ARG A 219 18.25 -14.22 -14.23
C ARG A 219 18.22 -15.65 -14.79
N ALA A 220 18.53 -16.63 -13.94
CA ALA A 220 18.52 -18.04 -14.30
C ALA A 220 17.10 -18.52 -14.66
N ALA A 221 16.08 -18.18 -13.88
CA ALA A 221 14.68 -18.51 -14.14
C ALA A 221 14.16 -17.91 -15.46
N LEU A 222 14.61 -16.70 -15.81
CA LEU A 222 14.27 -16.05 -17.07
C LEU A 222 15.00 -16.64 -18.28
N THR A 223 16.09 -17.39 -18.05
CA THR A 223 16.89 -17.97 -19.14
C THR A 223 16.12 -19.09 -19.84
N GLY A 224 16.05 -19.03 -21.18
CA GLY A 224 15.35 -20.04 -21.99
C GLY A 224 13.83 -19.85 -22.06
N HIS A 225 13.31 -18.71 -21.58
CA HIS A 225 11.92 -18.33 -21.81
C HIS A 225 11.84 -17.27 -22.92
N ASP A 226 11.29 -17.64 -24.07
CA ASP A 226 11.20 -16.75 -25.24
C ASP A 226 9.93 -15.90 -25.28
N GLY A 227 9.04 -16.06 -24.28
CA GLY A 227 7.77 -15.34 -24.18
C GLY A 227 7.87 -14.09 -23.30
N ARG A 228 6.71 -13.47 -23.05
CA ARG A 228 6.61 -12.39 -22.07
C ARG A 228 6.97 -12.89 -20.68
N ALA A 229 7.74 -12.10 -19.94
CA ALA A 229 8.10 -12.41 -18.57
C ALA A 229 7.97 -11.17 -17.66
N LEU A 230 7.65 -11.43 -16.38
CA LEU A 230 7.50 -10.44 -15.33
C LEU A 230 8.19 -10.97 -14.07
N ALA A 231 9.17 -10.25 -13.55
CA ALA A 231 9.66 -10.48 -12.19
C ALA A 231 8.84 -9.64 -11.21
N VAL A 232 8.50 -10.21 -10.04
CA VAL A 232 7.73 -9.54 -8.99
C VAL A 232 8.43 -9.66 -7.65
N THR A 233 8.55 -8.55 -6.92
CA THR A 233 9.21 -8.47 -5.61
C THR A 233 8.63 -7.35 -4.75
N ASP A 234 8.74 -7.47 -3.42
CA ASP A 234 8.62 -6.32 -2.53
C ASP A 234 9.91 -5.47 -2.63
N SER A 235 9.81 -4.16 -2.44
CA SER A 235 11.00 -3.29 -2.32
C SER A 235 11.67 -3.42 -0.95
N VAL A 236 10.83 -3.54 0.07
CA VAL A 236 11.19 -3.80 1.46
C VAL A 236 10.26 -4.87 1.99
N PHE A 237 10.82 -5.96 2.46
CA PHE A 237 10.03 -7.10 2.93
C PHE A 237 9.43 -6.85 4.31
N SER A 238 8.15 -7.18 4.44
CA SER A 238 7.31 -6.75 5.56
C SER A 238 7.67 -7.37 6.90
N VAL A 239 8.40 -8.48 6.91
CA VAL A 239 8.70 -9.27 8.12
C VAL A 239 9.95 -8.74 8.82
N ASP A 240 11.08 -8.67 8.11
CA ASP A 240 12.37 -8.27 8.65
C ASP A 240 12.78 -6.84 8.30
N GLY A 241 12.11 -6.24 7.31
CA GLY A 241 12.40 -4.86 6.90
C GLY A 241 13.67 -4.73 6.05
N ASP A 242 14.15 -5.83 5.50
CA ASP A 242 15.26 -5.90 4.56
C ASP A 242 14.83 -5.44 3.16
N ALA A 243 15.75 -4.88 2.40
CA ALA A 243 15.49 -4.33 1.09
C ALA A 243 15.90 -5.26 -0.04
N ALA A 244 15.08 -5.32 -1.10
CA ALA A 244 15.43 -6.00 -2.34
C ALA A 244 16.59 -5.28 -3.07
N PRO A 245 17.50 -5.99 -3.72
CA PRO A 245 18.58 -5.43 -4.54
C PRO A 245 18.05 -4.94 -5.90
N LEU A 246 17.18 -3.92 -5.89
CA LEU A 246 16.39 -3.45 -7.04
C LEU A 246 17.22 -3.19 -8.31
N PRO A 247 18.40 -2.52 -8.28
CA PRO A 247 19.21 -2.32 -9.48
C PRO A 247 19.63 -3.63 -10.13
N ALA A 248 20.10 -4.61 -9.35
CA ALA A 248 20.54 -5.89 -9.86
C ALA A 248 19.36 -6.74 -10.39
N LEU A 249 18.18 -6.65 -9.76
CA LEU A 249 16.95 -7.28 -10.25
C LEU A 249 16.49 -6.66 -11.59
N ALA A 250 16.55 -5.34 -11.73
CA ALA A 250 16.23 -4.65 -12.98
C ALA A 250 17.19 -5.08 -14.10
N ASP A 251 18.49 -5.15 -13.82
CA ASP A 251 19.50 -5.63 -14.77
C ASP A 251 19.27 -7.08 -15.17
N ALA A 252 18.91 -7.95 -14.22
CA ALA A 252 18.55 -9.34 -14.49
C ALA A 252 17.35 -9.42 -15.46
N CYS A 253 16.29 -8.63 -15.21
CA CYS A 253 15.12 -8.55 -16.07
C CYS A 253 15.46 -8.04 -17.47
N ARG A 254 16.16 -6.92 -17.57
CA ARG A 254 16.55 -6.26 -18.84
C ARG A 254 17.37 -7.16 -19.73
N SER A 255 18.30 -7.93 -19.13
CA SER A 255 19.14 -8.90 -19.86
C SER A 255 18.35 -9.97 -20.60
N ARG A 256 17.05 -10.11 -20.27
CA ARG A 256 16.13 -11.12 -20.81
C ARG A 256 14.84 -10.53 -21.39
N GLY A 257 14.75 -9.21 -21.51
CA GLY A 257 13.55 -8.53 -22.02
C GLY A 257 12.31 -8.69 -21.13
N ALA A 258 12.50 -8.97 -19.83
CA ALA A 258 11.43 -9.08 -18.85
C ALA A 258 11.13 -7.72 -18.21
N ALA A 259 9.89 -7.50 -17.76
CA ALA A 259 9.52 -6.37 -16.96
C ALA A 259 9.70 -6.66 -15.46
N LEU A 260 9.84 -5.60 -14.64
CA LEU A 260 9.95 -5.66 -13.20
C LEU A 260 8.74 -4.96 -12.55
N LEU A 261 8.01 -5.68 -11.69
CA LEU A 261 6.97 -5.15 -10.81
C LEU A 261 7.47 -5.17 -9.36
N VAL A 262 7.42 -4.02 -8.71
CA VAL A 262 7.87 -3.85 -7.33
C VAL A 262 6.73 -3.35 -6.44
N ASP A 263 6.44 -4.06 -5.36
CA ASP A 263 5.57 -3.56 -4.29
C ASP A 263 6.38 -2.66 -3.36
N ASP A 264 6.16 -1.35 -3.44
CA ASP A 264 6.85 -0.34 -2.64
C ASP A 264 6.02 0.11 -1.41
N ALA A 265 5.17 -0.77 -0.89
CA ALA A 265 4.28 -0.48 0.23
C ALA A 265 5.03 -0.12 1.54
N HIS A 266 6.27 -0.58 1.70
CA HIS A 266 7.12 -0.30 2.86
C HIS A 266 8.25 0.70 2.54
N GLY A 267 8.42 1.08 1.27
CA GLY A 267 9.41 2.06 0.84
C GLY A 267 8.83 3.47 0.67
N LEU A 268 7.60 3.60 0.14
CA LEU A 268 6.94 4.91 0.02
C LEU A 268 6.81 5.61 1.38
N GLY A 269 7.24 6.86 1.45
CA GLY A 269 7.27 7.66 2.68
C GLY A 269 8.47 7.36 3.59
N VAL A 270 9.29 6.34 3.28
CA VAL A 270 10.42 5.90 4.11
C VAL A 270 11.74 6.00 3.36
N LEU A 271 11.83 5.44 2.15
CA LEU A 271 13.03 5.40 1.32
C LEU A 271 13.02 6.51 0.27
N GLY A 272 14.19 6.78 -0.26
CA GLY A 272 14.39 7.86 -1.23
C GLY A 272 14.41 9.24 -0.60
N ASP A 273 14.71 10.23 -1.43
CA ASP A 273 14.72 11.63 -1.04
C ASP A 273 13.31 12.06 -0.62
N GLY A 274 13.18 12.62 0.60
CA GLY A 274 11.89 13.00 1.14
C GLY A 274 10.86 11.88 1.28
N GLY A 275 11.26 10.60 1.17
CA GLY A 275 10.36 9.46 1.22
C GLY A 275 9.70 9.13 -0.12
N SER A 276 10.34 9.48 -1.22
CA SER A 276 9.80 9.29 -2.59
C SER A 276 9.73 7.84 -3.08
N GLY A 277 10.15 6.88 -2.25
CA GLY A 277 10.08 5.45 -2.53
C GLY A 277 11.40 4.81 -2.94
N ALA A 278 11.43 3.48 -2.85
CA ALA A 278 12.63 2.70 -3.11
C ALA A 278 13.08 2.74 -4.57
N LEU A 279 12.14 2.77 -5.52
CA LEU A 279 12.48 2.82 -6.94
C LEU A 279 13.13 4.13 -7.34
N ARG A 280 12.67 5.26 -6.78
CA ARG A 280 13.32 6.55 -7.01
C ARG A 280 14.71 6.59 -6.38
N ALA A 281 14.87 6.00 -5.18
CA ALA A 281 16.18 5.85 -4.53
C ALA A 281 17.15 4.99 -5.34
N ALA A 282 16.64 3.97 -6.03
CA ALA A 282 17.43 3.08 -6.89
C ALA A 282 17.70 3.62 -8.30
N GLY A 283 17.15 4.80 -8.67
CA GLY A 283 17.26 5.36 -10.01
C GLY A 283 16.46 4.63 -11.08
N LEU A 284 15.42 3.89 -10.69
CA LEU A 284 14.58 3.07 -11.58
C LEU A 284 13.19 3.67 -11.81
N ALA A 285 12.84 4.75 -11.13
CA ALA A 285 11.57 5.42 -11.31
C ALA A 285 11.49 6.03 -12.72
N GLY A 286 10.37 5.80 -13.42
CA GLY A 286 10.15 6.28 -14.78
C GLY A 286 10.73 5.40 -15.88
N ASP A 287 11.42 4.31 -15.56
CA ASP A 287 11.91 3.35 -16.56
C ASP A 287 10.74 2.64 -17.25
N ALA A 288 10.87 2.43 -18.56
CA ALA A 288 9.80 1.93 -19.42
C ALA A 288 9.42 0.45 -19.19
N ASP A 289 10.24 -0.28 -18.45
CA ASP A 289 10.14 -1.70 -18.11
C ASP A 289 9.87 -1.93 -16.61
N VAL A 290 9.65 -0.85 -15.84
CA VAL A 290 9.42 -0.89 -14.39
C VAL A 290 8.03 -0.37 -14.04
N VAL A 291 7.32 -1.14 -13.22
CA VAL A 291 6.02 -0.80 -12.64
C VAL A 291 6.11 -0.95 -11.14
N THR A 292 5.48 -0.06 -10.39
CA THR A 292 5.40 -0.18 -8.94
C THR A 292 3.98 -0.13 -8.44
N THR A 293 3.74 -0.80 -7.33
CA THR A 293 2.54 -0.63 -6.53
C THR A 293 2.89 0.01 -5.20
N VAL A 294 1.98 0.83 -4.69
CA VAL A 294 2.12 1.48 -3.39
C VAL A 294 0.84 1.34 -2.59
N THR A 295 0.95 1.48 -1.27
CA THR A 295 -0.22 1.59 -0.40
C THR A 295 -0.34 3.00 0.19
N LEU A 296 -1.58 3.47 0.31
CA LEU A 296 -1.91 4.74 0.97
C LEU A 296 -2.21 4.55 2.46
N SER A 297 -2.23 3.27 2.93
CA SER A 297 -2.68 2.89 4.27
C SER A 297 -1.56 2.75 5.31
N LYS A 298 -0.31 3.01 4.92
CA LYS A 298 0.86 2.96 5.81
C LYS A 298 1.41 4.37 6.05
N SER A 299 2.49 4.76 5.38
CA SER A 299 3.13 6.09 5.55
C SER A 299 2.18 7.27 5.35
N LEU A 300 1.21 7.16 4.45
CA LEU A 300 0.24 8.25 4.22
C LEU A 300 -0.96 8.21 5.19
N GLY A 301 -1.01 7.30 6.14
CA GLY A 301 -1.99 7.28 7.24
C GLY A 301 -3.46 7.21 6.80
N SER A 302 -3.76 6.78 5.57
CA SER A 302 -5.10 6.78 5.00
C SER A 302 -5.57 5.36 4.62
N GLN A 303 -6.23 5.18 3.51
CA GLN A 303 -6.60 3.90 2.90
C GLN A 303 -6.43 3.98 1.39
N GLY A 304 -6.24 2.83 0.75
CA GLY A 304 -6.11 2.71 -0.70
C GLY A 304 -4.77 2.15 -1.13
N GLY A 305 -4.59 2.07 -2.42
CA GLY A 305 -3.35 1.73 -3.08
C GLY A 305 -3.28 2.37 -4.46
N ALA A 306 -2.13 2.29 -5.10
CA ALA A 306 -1.99 2.73 -6.47
C ALA A 306 -0.99 1.86 -7.24
N VAL A 307 -1.16 1.79 -8.55
CA VAL A 307 -0.15 1.30 -9.50
C VAL A 307 0.45 2.51 -10.20
N LEU A 308 1.77 2.59 -10.28
CA LEU A 308 2.50 3.64 -10.97
C LEU A 308 3.41 3.02 -12.04
N GLY A 309 3.55 3.71 -13.16
CA GLY A 309 4.37 3.21 -14.26
C GLY A 309 4.24 4.06 -15.52
N PRO A 310 4.69 3.54 -16.67
CA PRO A 310 4.47 4.18 -17.97
C PRO A 310 2.99 4.39 -18.26
N ALA A 311 2.62 5.51 -18.90
CA ALA A 311 1.23 5.84 -19.21
C ALA A 311 0.50 4.72 -19.98
N ARG A 312 1.18 4.07 -20.93
CA ARG A 312 0.65 2.91 -21.68
C ARG A 312 0.27 1.73 -20.80
N VAL A 313 1.01 1.52 -19.68
CA VAL A 313 0.71 0.46 -18.70
C VAL A 313 -0.55 0.84 -17.92
N ILE A 314 -0.63 2.09 -17.46
CA ILE A 314 -1.80 2.59 -16.72
C ILE A 314 -3.05 2.54 -17.60
N GLU A 315 -2.98 2.96 -18.86
CA GLU A 315 -4.07 2.83 -19.82
C GLU A 315 -4.51 1.37 -20.00
N HIS A 316 -3.55 0.44 -20.10
CA HIS A 316 -3.84 -0.99 -20.19
C HIS A 316 -4.58 -1.49 -18.94
N LEU A 317 -4.14 -1.10 -17.73
CA LEU A 317 -4.81 -1.48 -16.48
C LEU A 317 -6.24 -0.95 -16.40
N VAL A 318 -6.49 0.28 -16.81
CA VAL A 318 -7.85 0.87 -16.87
C VAL A 318 -8.80 0.00 -17.69
N ASN A 319 -8.30 -0.63 -18.76
CA ASN A 319 -9.10 -1.44 -19.68
C ASN A 319 -9.16 -2.94 -19.33
N THR A 320 -8.28 -3.45 -18.46
CA THR A 320 -8.12 -4.90 -18.26
C THR A 320 -8.09 -5.34 -16.80
N ALA A 321 -7.73 -4.47 -15.87
CA ALA A 321 -7.58 -4.83 -14.46
C ALA A 321 -8.94 -5.04 -13.79
N ARG A 322 -9.29 -6.28 -13.47
CA ARG A 322 -10.59 -6.64 -12.89
C ARG A 322 -10.85 -5.97 -11.53
N THR A 323 -9.83 -5.82 -10.69
CA THR A 323 -9.91 -5.14 -9.40
C THR A 323 -10.00 -3.62 -9.51
N PHE A 324 -9.99 -3.08 -10.72
CA PHE A 324 -10.31 -1.69 -11.03
C PHE A 324 -11.70 -1.55 -11.68
N ILE A 325 -12.00 -2.41 -12.66
CA ILE A 325 -13.24 -2.36 -13.45
C ILE A 325 -14.46 -2.71 -12.60
N PHE A 326 -14.35 -3.72 -11.73
CA PHE A 326 -15.47 -4.31 -11.01
C PHE A 326 -15.49 -4.01 -9.51
N ASP A 327 -14.55 -3.21 -9.02
CA ASP A 327 -14.53 -2.73 -7.64
C ASP A 327 -15.11 -1.31 -7.54
N THR A 328 -15.68 -0.98 -6.39
CA THR A 328 -16.07 0.39 -6.08
C THR A 328 -14.82 1.26 -5.90
N GLY A 329 -14.85 2.47 -6.43
CA GLY A 329 -13.73 3.42 -6.30
C GLY A 329 -13.39 3.71 -4.84
N LEU A 330 -12.14 4.10 -4.58
CA LEU A 330 -11.70 4.55 -3.27
C LEU A 330 -12.60 5.67 -2.74
N ALA A 331 -12.98 5.60 -1.46
CA ALA A 331 -13.82 6.63 -0.86
C ALA A 331 -13.12 8.01 -0.91
N PRO A 332 -13.85 9.10 -1.25
CA PRO A 332 -13.29 10.44 -1.32
C PRO A 332 -12.56 10.87 -0.04
N ALA A 333 -13.09 10.53 1.13
CA ALA A 333 -12.44 10.81 2.41
C ALA A 333 -11.02 10.20 2.47
N ALA A 334 -10.86 8.96 2.05
CA ALA A 334 -9.55 8.30 2.02
C ALA A 334 -8.62 8.95 0.97
N ALA A 335 -9.15 9.29 -0.21
CA ALA A 335 -8.36 9.99 -1.24
C ALA A 335 -7.90 11.37 -0.77
N GLY A 336 -8.77 12.14 -0.08
CA GLY A 336 -8.45 13.45 0.48
C GLY A 336 -7.40 13.37 1.59
N GLY A 337 -7.55 12.40 2.50
CA GLY A 337 -6.55 12.14 3.54
C GLY A 337 -5.18 11.77 2.96
N ALA A 338 -5.13 10.86 1.98
CA ALA A 338 -3.89 10.47 1.31
C ALA A 338 -3.21 11.66 0.59
N LEU A 339 -3.99 12.49 -0.10
CA LEU A 339 -3.47 13.68 -0.79
C LEU A 339 -2.92 14.72 0.20
N ALA A 340 -3.62 14.95 1.32
CA ALA A 340 -3.16 15.83 2.39
C ALA A 340 -1.86 15.31 3.01
N ALA A 341 -1.78 14.01 3.30
CA ALA A 341 -0.58 13.38 3.83
C ALA A 341 0.62 13.48 2.87
N LEU A 342 0.40 13.27 1.57
CA LEU A 342 1.44 13.41 0.56
C LEU A 342 1.98 14.86 0.49
N ARG A 343 1.09 15.84 0.48
CA ARG A 343 1.46 17.26 0.50
C ARG A 343 2.22 17.66 1.78
N LEU A 344 1.80 17.10 2.92
CA LEU A 344 2.51 17.30 4.19
C LEU A 344 3.92 16.71 4.12
N LEU A 345 4.08 15.49 3.60
CA LEU A 345 5.39 14.86 3.45
C LEU A 345 6.30 15.66 2.49
N GLN A 346 5.75 16.26 1.42
CA GLN A 346 6.51 17.15 0.53
C GLN A 346 7.03 18.40 1.25
N ARG A 347 6.26 18.95 2.19
CA ARG A 347 6.68 20.11 3.03
C ARG A 347 7.61 19.71 4.17
N GLU A 348 7.51 18.48 4.65
CA GLU A 348 8.25 17.97 5.81
C GLU A 348 9.04 16.68 5.43
N PRO A 349 9.96 16.77 4.45
CA PRO A 349 10.70 15.60 3.93
C PRO A 349 11.58 14.92 4.97
N GLN A 350 11.93 15.63 6.07
CA GLN A 350 12.72 15.10 7.19
C GLN A 350 12.01 13.97 7.94
N ARG A 351 10.67 13.83 7.85
CA ARG A 351 9.93 12.74 8.49
C ARG A 351 10.42 11.36 8.02
N ALA A 352 10.68 11.19 6.73
CA ALA A 352 11.22 9.95 6.20
C ALA A 352 12.59 9.60 6.79
N ALA A 353 13.47 10.58 6.94
CA ALA A 353 14.78 10.39 7.57
C ALA A 353 14.64 10.06 9.06
N ARG A 354 13.71 10.72 9.78
CA ARG A 354 13.44 10.45 11.20
C ARG A 354 12.93 9.03 11.43
N ALA A 355 12.00 8.52 10.60
CA ALA A 355 11.51 7.15 10.70
C ALA A 355 12.67 6.14 10.61
N ARG A 356 13.56 6.31 9.62
CA ARG A 356 14.77 5.46 9.49
C ARG A 356 15.75 5.63 10.64
N GLN A 357 15.88 6.82 11.19
CA GLN A 357 16.72 7.07 12.36
C GLN A 357 16.19 6.32 13.58
N VAL A 358 14.87 6.41 13.84
CA VAL A 358 14.21 5.68 14.93
C VAL A 358 14.40 4.16 14.77
N ALA A 359 14.29 3.63 13.53
CA ALA A 359 14.52 2.21 13.29
C ALA A 359 15.94 1.78 13.66
N ARG A 360 16.95 2.54 13.24
CA ARG A 360 18.35 2.27 13.60
C ARG A 360 18.60 2.36 15.10
N GLU A 361 17.97 3.31 15.77
CA GLU A 361 18.09 3.51 17.21
C GLU A 361 17.45 2.34 18.00
N LEU A 362 16.23 1.94 17.64
CA LEU A 362 15.58 0.75 18.21
C LEU A 362 16.45 -0.48 18.02
N HIS A 363 16.93 -0.73 16.81
CA HIS A 363 17.82 -1.85 16.52
C HIS A 363 19.09 -1.82 17.40
N ALA A 364 19.79 -0.68 17.45
CA ALA A 364 21.03 -0.54 18.19
C ALA A 364 20.83 -0.80 19.70
N ARG A 365 19.79 -0.21 20.30
CA ARG A 365 19.49 -0.36 21.73
C ARG A 365 19.05 -1.79 22.07
N LEU A 366 18.21 -2.43 21.25
CA LEU A 366 17.76 -3.81 21.46
C LEU A 366 18.92 -4.80 21.30
N THR A 367 19.79 -4.59 20.33
CA THR A 367 21.00 -5.40 20.14
C THR A 367 21.99 -5.23 21.32
N ALA A 368 22.18 -4.01 21.80
CA ALA A 368 23.03 -3.73 22.98
C ALA A 368 22.49 -4.40 24.25
N ALA A 369 21.16 -4.59 24.34
CA ALA A 369 20.51 -5.36 25.42
C ALA A 369 20.55 -6.88 25.22
N GLY A 370 21.27 -7.39 24.21
CA GLY A 370 21.46 -8.81 23.96
C GLY A 370 20.33 -9.49 23.17
N LEU A 371 19.38 -8.74 22.63
CA LEU A 371 18.30 -9.30 21.83
C LEU A 371 18.71 -9.50 20.37
N ALA A 372 18.20 -10.57 19.74
CA ALA A 372 18.46 -10.88 18.33
C ALA A 372 17.62 -10.00 17.39
N ALA A 373 17.93 -8.69 17.37
CA ALA A 373 17.27 -7.74 16.48
C ALA A 373 17.89 -7.78 15.08
N VAL A 374 17.05 -7.78 14.03
CA VAL A 374 17.51 -7.72 12.64
C VAL A 374 17.77 -6.26 12.26
N ARG A 375 18.88 -6.01 11.56
CA ARG A 375 19.23 -4.67 11.06
C ARG A 375 18.21 -4.21 10.03
N PRO A 376 17.54 -3.06 10.24
CA PRO A 376 16.54 -2.56 9.30
C PRO A 376 17.20 -1.80 8.13
N ASP A 377 16.68 -2.00 6.93
CA ASP A 377 16.99 -1.13 5.77
C ASP A 377 15.98 0.01 5.63
N ALA A 378 14.80 -0.12 6.26
CA ALA A 378 13.73 0.88 6.23
C ALA A 378 13.23 1.21 7.66
N ALA A 379 11.92 1.14 7.90
CA ALA A 379 11.28 1.52 9.18
C ALA A 379 10.68 0.33 9.93
N VAL A 380 11.08 -0.89 9.61
CA VAL A 380 10.65 -2.12 10.29
C VAL A 380 11.83 -2.73 11.03
N VAL A 381 11.66 -3.07 12.31
CA VAL A 381 12.65 -3.76 13.12
C VAL A 381 12.02 -5.04 13.64
N SER A 382 12.62 -6.19 13.33
CA SER A 382 12.19 -7.47 13.90
C SER A 382 13.14 -7.93 14.98
N VAL A 383 12.59 -8.62 16.00
CA VAL A 383 13.35 -9.22 17.11
C VAL A 383 12.94 -10.67 17.21
N ARG A 384 13.88 -11.58 16.99
CA ARG A 384 13.63 -13.02 16.97
C ARG A 384 13.19 -13.52 18.34
N ALA A 385 12.19 -14.40 18.35
CA ALA A 385 11.71 -15.09 19.54
C ALA A 385 12.10 -16.57 19.48
N PRO A 386 12.34 -17.22 20.63
CA PRO A 386 12.82 -18.61 20.66
C PRO A 386 11.78 -19.63 20.19
N SER A 387 10.49 -19.32 20.28
CA SER A 387 9.39 -20.19 19.76
C SER A 387 8.14 -19.38 19.43
N PRO A 388 7.18 -19.97 18.70
CA PRO A 388 5.88 -19.33 18.43
C PRO A 388 5.13 -18.96 19.72
N GLU A 389 5.13 -19.82 20.72
CA GLU A 389 4.46 -19.60 22.01
C GLU A 389 5.15 -18.49 22.80
N ALA A 390 6.48 -18.45 22.77
CA ALA A 390 7.27 -17.39 23.40
C ALA A 390 6.97 -16.03 22.75
N ALA A 391 6.89 -15.96 21.43
CA ALA A 391 6.54 -14.74 20.71
C ALA A 391 5.14 -14.21 21.09
N VAL A 392 4.16 -15.12 21.22
CA VAL A 392 2.78 -14.76 21.63
C VAL A 392 2.75 -14.23 23.06
N ARG A 393 3.43 -14.91 24.00
CA ARG A 393 3.53 -14.45 25.38
C ARG A 393 4.24 -13.10 25.45
N TRP A 394 5.38 -12.98 24.81
CA TRP A 394 6.14 -11.73 24.77
C TRP A 394 5.33 -10.54 24.29
N ALA A 395 4.59 -10.69 23.16
CA ALA A 395 3.70 -9.65 22.66
C ALA A 395 2.55 -9.32 23.64
N ALA A 396 2.06 -10.32 24.38
CA ALA A 396 1.03 -10.13 25.40
C ALA A 396 1.57 -9.37 26.62
N ASP A 397 2.77 -9.70 27.08
CA ASP A 397 3.45 -9.08 28.21
C ASP A 397 3.85 -7.63 27.88
N CYS A 398 4.38 -7.36 26.68
CA CYS A 398 4.58 -6.00 26.18
C CYS A 398 3.28 -5.20 26.25
N ARG A 399 2.16 -5.81 25.79
CA ARG A 399 0.86 -5.13 25.79
C ARG A 399 0.38 -4.83 27.21
N ALA A 400 0.54 -5.75 28.14
CA ALA A 400 0.21 -5.55 29.56
C ALA A 400 1.03 -4.42 30.18
N ALA A 401 2.27 -4.24 29.71
CA ALA A 401 3.18 -3.17 30.13
C ALA A 401 3.00 -1.85 29.32
N GLY A 402 1.94 -1.72 28.49
CA GLY A 402 1.62 -0.48 27.80
C GLY A 402 2.13 -0.35 26.38
N LEU A 403 2.79 -1.36 25.80
CA LEU A 403 3.37 -1.35 24.46
C LEU A 403 2.70 -2.37 23.53
N VAL A 404 2.29 -1.93 22.33
CA VAL A 404 1.76 -2.84 21.30
C VAL A 404 2.87 -3.16 20.29
N ALA A 405 3.28 -4.42 20.20
CA ALA A 405 4.19 -4.95 19.20
C ALA A 405 3.48 -5.97 18.30
N GLY A 406 3.88 -6.07 17.04
CA GLY A 406 3.43 -7.12 16.13
C GLY A 406 4.02 -8.47 16.54
N CYS A 407 3.22 -9.55 16.46
CA CYS A 407 3.71 -10.92 16.68
C CYS A 407 3.59 -11.69 15.36
N PHE A 408 4.73 -12.02 14.77
CA PHE A 408 4.82 -12.74 13.50
C PHE A 408 5.35 -14.16 13.76
N ARG A 409 4.64 -15.15 13.24
CA ARG A 409 4.94 -16.57 13.47
C ARG A 409 4.45 -17.42 12.29
N PRO A 410 4.91 -18.67 12.13
CA PRO A 410 4.36 -19.58 11.13
C PRO A 410 2.83 -19.67 11.18
N PRO A 411 2.11 -19.79 10.03
CA PRO A 411 2.66 -19.86 8.68
C PRO A 411 2.87 -18.49 8.01
N SER A 412 2.79 -17.36 8.77
CA SER A 412 2.90 -16.00 8.19
C SER A 412 4.35 -15.55 7.98
N VAL A 413 5.33 -16.36 8.38
CA VAL A 413 6.77 -16.12 8.19
C VAL A 413 7.36 -17.25 7.34
N PRO A 414 8.04 -16.92 6.20
CA PRO A 414 8.53 -17.94 5.26
C PRO A 414 9.65 -18.80 5.84
N ASP A 415 10.48 -18.22 6.69
CA ASP A 415 11.65 -18.87 7.32
C ASP A 415 11.33 -19.71 8.56
N GLY A 416 10.06 -19.74 8.98
CA GLY A 416 9.62 -20.47 10.18
C GLY A 416 10.04 -19.83 11.52
N ILE A 417 10.76 -18.70 11.51
CA ILE A 417 11.27 -18.04 12.73
C ILE A 417 10.23 -17.06 13.26
N SER A 418 9.79 -17.27 14.50
CA SER A 418 8.88 -16.35 15.19
C SER A 418 9.59 -15.10 15.69
N ARG A 419 8.88 -13.96 15.69
CA ARG A 419 9.47 -12.67 16.06
C ARG A 419 8.45 -11.64 16.53
N LEU A 420 8.89 -10.71 17.34
CA LEU A 420 8.22 -9.43 17.46
C LEU A 420 8.61 -8.55 16.28
N ARG A 421 7.65 -7.83 15.73
CA ARG A 421 7.87 -6.84 14.68
C ARG A 421 7.49 -5.47 15.17
N LEU A 422 8.41 -4.55 15.09
CA LEU A 422 8.29 -3.18 15.57
C LEU A 422 8.28 -2.24 14.37
N THR A 423 7.41 -1.26 14.44
CA THR A 423 7.35 -0.16 13.46
C THR A 423 8.02 1.07 14.06
N ALA A 424 9.06 1.54 13.40
CA ALA A 424 9.66 2.84 13.71
C ALA A 424 8.77 3.95 13.14
N ARG A 425 8.32 4.86 13.99
CA ARG A 425 7.49 6.00 13.61
C ARG A 425 8.25 7.31 13.76
N ALA A 426 8.06 8.21 12.82
CA ALA A 426 8.75 9.51 12.79
C ALA A 426 8.35 10.46 13.93
N ASP A 427 7.18 10.25 14.52
CA ASP A 427 6.61 11.06 15.59
C ASP A 427 6.96 10.58 17.02
N LEU A 428 7.74 9.48 17.13
CA LEU A 428 8.20 9.01 18.45
C LEU A 428 9.21 9.95 19.06
N THR A 429 8.97 10.30 20.34
CA THR A 429 9.94 11.01 21.16
C THR A 429 11.06 10.06 21.65
N ASP A 430 12.19 10.63 22.06
CA ASP A 430 13.32 9.84 22.58
C ASP A 430 12.93 9.11 23.88
N ASP A 431 12.06 9.69 24.72
CA ASP A 431 11.51 9.03 25.91
C ASP A 431 10.61 7.84 25.55
N GLN A 432 9.79 7.97 24.50
CA GLN A 432 8.96 6.86 24.02
C GLN A 432 9.80 5.73 23.43
N ILE A 433 10.88 6.06 22.74
CA ILE A 433 11.83 5.06 22.22
C ILE A 433 12.51 4.33 23.39
N ALA A 434 12.96 5.06 24.40
CA ALA A 434 13.55 4.47 25.61
C ALA A 434 12.56 3.54 26.33
N ALA A 435 11.37 4.03 26.62
CA ALA A 435 10.32 3.25 27.28
C ALA A 435 9.93 1.99 26.49
N ALA A 436 9.88 2.07 25.14
CA ALA A 436 9.63 0.91 24.29
C ALA A 436 10.74 -0.14 24.40
N VAL A 437 12.00 0.28 24.35
CA VAL A 437 13.15 -0.63 24.50
C VAL A 437 13.13 -1.30 25.88
N ASP A 438 12.97 -0.50 26.94
CA ASP A 438 12.92 -1.01 28.32
C ASP A 438 11.80 -2.04 28.51
N THR A 439 10.61 -1.75 27.96
CA THR A 439 9.48 -2.68 28.01
C THR A 439 9.78 -3.99 27.27
N ILE A 440 10.33 -3.91 26.06
CA ILE A 440 10.66 -5.11 25.26
C ILE A 440 11.71 -5.96 25.95
N VAL A 441 12.74 -5.34 26.53
CA VAL A 441 13.83 -6.02 27.25
C VAL A 441 13.30 -6.66 28.55
N ALA A 442 12.54 -5.92 29.35
CA ALA A 442 12.00 -6.41 30.63
C ALA A 442 11.00 -7.57 30.46
N THR A 443 10.31 -7.64 29.31
CA THR A 443 9.34 -8.72 29.03
C THR A 443 9.90 -9.82 28.14
N ALA A 444 11.19 -9.74 27.76
CA ALA A 444 11.82 -10.74 26.90
C ALA A 444 11.79 -12.13 27.54
N PRO A 445 11.47 -13.18 26.75
CA PRO A 445 11.53 -14.54 27.26
C PRO A 445 12.95 -14.87 27.74
N GLN A 446 13.06 -15.44 28.93
CA GLN A 446 14.36 -15.98 29.40
C GLN A 446 14.74 -17.14 28.49
N VAL A 447 15.99 -17.13 28.01
CA VAL A 447 16.57 -18.18 27.14
C VAL A 447 17.02 -19.34 27.99
#